data_9efe3197aa0c3439df90874ecd1ff3b2
#
_entry.id   9efe3197aa0c3439df90874ecd1ff3b2
#
_cell.length_a   1.000
_cell.length_b   1.000
_cell.length_c   1.000
_cell.angle_alpha   90.00
_cell.angle_beta   90.00
_cell.angle_gamma   90.00
#
_symmetry.space_group_name_H-M   'P 1'
#
loop_
_entity.id
_entity.type
_entity.pdbx_description
1 polymer ?
#
loop_
_entity_poly.entity_id
_entity_poly.type
_entity_poly.pdbx_seq_one_letter_code
_entity_poly.pdbx_strand_id
1 'polypeptide(L)'
;MISILLDTSYLITLADPGRAHHETAKRYLREALAQGCPLYLSAVVASEFQVGQSVSDLPLRNFHVLPFTIDHAMTSGNFMRILSRDPGDDRVAVKDDVKLLAQMVCESITHIFTEDSNTLVKYLGRLRDQGQASAQAIVLAEGFDAAWFNGGQNYLLAE
;
A
#
# COMPACT_ATOMS: atom_id res chain seq x y z
N MET A 1 -8.61 -13.18 -6.72
CA MET A 1 -8.81 -11.71 -6.82
C MET A 1 -7.86 -11.04 -5.86
N ILE A 2 -7.19 -10.00 -6.32
CA ILE A 2 -6.32 -9.20 -5.45
C ILE A 2 -7.15 -8.22 -4.61
N SER A 3 -6.65 -7.89 -3.43
CA SER A 3 -7.14 -6.84 -2.55
C SER A 3 -6.03 -5.81 -2.33
N ILE A 4 -6.36 -4.53 -2.27
CA ILE A 4 -5.37 -3.47 -2.44
C ILE A 4 -5.48 -2.45 -1.32
N LEU A 5 -4.40 -2.22 -0.59
CA LEU A 5 -4.24 -1.08 0.32
C LEU A 5 -3.68 0.11 -0.44
N LEU A 6 -4.14 1.30 -0.11
CA LEU A 6 -3.71 2.55 -0.76
C LEU A 6 -2.71 3.27 0.14
N ASP A 7 -1.48 3.44 -0.32
CA ASP A 7 -0.47 4.22 0.37
C ASP A 7 -0.73 5.73 0.22
N THR A 8 -0.26 6.52 1.15
CA THR A 8 -0.38 7.99 1.11
C THR A 8 0.22 8.57 -0.17
N SER A 9 1.39 8.10 -0.58
CA SER A 9 2.05 8.56 -1.82
C SER A 9 1.19 8.29 -3.08
N TYR A 10 0.52 7.14 -3.13
CA TYR A 10 -0.41 6.82 -4.20
C TYR A 10 -1.58 7.81 -4.25
N LEU A 11 -2.20 8.08 -3.10
CA LEU A 11 -3.35 8.99 -3.02
C LEU A 11 -3.00 10.43 -3.36
N ILE A 12 -1.83 10.91 -2.93
CA ILE A 12 -1.31 12.23 -3.30
C ILE A 12 -1.16 12.32 -4.83
N THR A 13 -0.59 11.30 -5.45
CA THR A 13 -0.41 11.23 -6.90
C THR A 13 -1.74 11.14 -7.65
N LEU A 14 -2.70 10.37 -7.12
CA LEU A 14 -4.05 10.27 -7.67
C LEU A 14 -4.79 11.62 -7.62
N ALA A 15 -4.59 12.40 -6.58
CA ALA A 15 -5.28 13.67 -6.34
C ALA A 15 -4.65 14.87 -7.06
N ASP A 16 -3.41 14.76 -7.53
CA ASP A 16 -2.67 15.87 -8.13
C ASP A 16 -2.35 15.62 -9.62
N PRO A 17 -3.10 16.27 -10.54
CA PRO A 17 -2.85 16.14 -11.99
C PRO A 17 -1.47 16.59 -12.45
N GLY A 18 -0.75 17.38 -11.65
CA GLY A 18 0.59 17.86 -11.95
C GLY A 18 1.70 16.85 -11.71
N ARG A 19 1.42 15.74 -11.05
CA ARG A 19 2.44 14.72 -10.74
C ARG A 19 2.71 13.81 -11.92
N ALA A 20 3.98 13.40 -12.06
CA ALA A 20 4.47 12.62 -13.20
C ALA A 20 3.70 11.28 -13.39
N HIS A 21 3.26 10.64 -12.31
CA HIS A 21 2.59 9.34 -12.36
C HIS A 21 1.07 9.42 -12.15
N HIS A 22 0.48 10.61 -12.28
CA HIS A 22 -0.95 10.82 -12.07
C HIS A 22 -1.81 9.94 -13.00
N GLU A 23 -1.50 9.90 -14.29
CA GLU A 23 -2.27 9.10 -15.26
C GLU A 23 -2.12 7.59 -14.98
N THR A 24 -0.96 7.14 -14.55
CA THR A 24 -0.74 5.76 -14.12
C THR A 24 -1.59 5.42 -12.89
N ALA A 25 -1.65 6.30 -11.90
CA ALA A 25 -2.49 6.13 -10.71
C ALA A 25 -3.96 6.01 -11.07
N LYS A 26 -4.46 6.88 -11.95
CA LYS A 26 -5.84 6.82 -12.46
C LYS A 26 -6.14 5.52 -13.20
N ARG A 27 -5.19 5.07 -14.01
CA ARG A 27 -5.35 3.83 -14.78
C ARG A 27 -5.45 2.61 -13.85
N TYR A 28 -4.60 2.54 -12.84
CA TYR A 28 -4.68 1.49 -11.82
C TYR A 28 -6.00 1.52 -11.06
N LEU A 29 -6.47 2.71 -10.65
CA LEU A 29 -7.76 2.84 -9.98
C LEU A 29 -8.91 2.32 -10.85
N ARG A 30 -8.95 2.76 -12.11
CA ARG A 30 -10.01 2.34 -13.05
C ARG A 30 -10.01 0.83 -13.26
N GLU A 31 -8.82 0.23 -13.42
CA GLU A 31 -8.71 -1.21 -13.63
C GLU A 31 -9.12 -1.98 -12.37
N ALA A 32 -8.66 -1.56 -11.19
CA ALA A 32 -9.06 -2.19 -9.93
C ALA A 32 -10.59 -2.16 -9.73
N LEU A 33 -11.22 -1.03 -10.02
CA LEU A 33 -12.68 -0.89 -9.93
C LEU A 33 -13.40 -1.75 -10.98
N ALA A 34 -12.90 -1.80 -12.21
CA ALA A 34 -13.47 -2.63 -13.29
C ALA A 34 -13.40 -4.12 -12.96
N GLN A 35 -12.34 -4.56 -12.30
CA GLN A 35 -12.14 -5.95 -11.87
C GLN A 35 -12.84 -6.27 -10.54
N GLY A 36 -13.45 -5.28 -9.88
CA GLY A 36 -14.10 -5.48 -8.58
C GLY A 36 -13.12 -5.75 -7.44
N CYS A 37 -11.87 -5.34 -7.56
CA CYS A 37 -10.87 -5.51 -6.50
C CYS A 37 -11.22 -4.63 -5.30
N PRO A 38 -11.28 -5.19 -4.07
CA PRO A 38 -11.44 -4.38 -2.87
C PRO A 38 -10.28 -3.41 -2.69
N LEU A 39 -10.62 -2.13 -2.48
CA LEU A 39 -9.66 -1.05 -2.23
C LEU A 39 -9.82 -0.56 -0.79
N TYR A 40 -8.74 -0.50 -0.05
CA TYR A 40 -8.74 -0.15 1.38
C TYR A 40 -8.02 1.16 1.63
N LEU A 41 -8.69 2.05 2.36
CA LEU A 41 -8.12 3.29 2.89
C LEU A 41 -7.88 3.13 4.39
N SER A 42 -6.62 3.06 4.79
CA SER A 42 -6.24 3.00 6.21
C SER A 42 -6.50 4.32 6.92
N ALA A 43 -6.94 4.25 8.18
CA ALA A 43 -7.02 5.41 9.07
C ALA A 43 -5.64 6.10 9.24
N VAL A 44 -4.55 5.35 9.22
CA VAL A 44 -3.17 5.88 9.24
C VAL A 44 -2.93 6.76 8.02
N VAL A 45 -3.24 6.25 6.83
CA VAL A 45 -3.08 6.98 5.56
C VAL A 45 -4.00 8.20 5.50
N ALA A 46 -5.26 8.05 5.95
CA ALA A 46 -6.20 9.18 6.01
C ALA A 46 -5.66 10.31 6.88
N SER A 47 -5.04 10.00 8.02
CA SER A 47 -4.40 10.97 8.91
C SER A 47 -3.27 11.74 8.21
N GLU A 48 -2.39 11.03 7.51
CA GLU A 48 -1.28 11.64 6.76
C GLU A 48 -1.78 12.51 5.60
N PHE A 49 -2.74 12.01 4.82
CA PHE A 49 -3.30 12.72 3.68
C PHE A 49 -4.00 14.02 4.11
N GLN A 50 -4.73 14.00 5.25
CA GLN A 50 -5.45 15.15 5.78
C GLN A 50 -4.54 16.32 6.13
N VAL A 51 -3.23 16.09 6.38
CA VAL A 51 -2.27 17.16 6.65
C VAL A 51 -2.15 18.13 5.48
N GLY A 52 -2.13 17.62 4.26
CA GLY A 52 -1.93 18.45 3.05
C GLY A 52 -3.20 18.72 2.25
N GLN A 53 -4.19 17.83 2.34
CA GLN A 53 -5.43 17.92 1.58
C GLN A 53 -6.56 17.20 2.31
N SER A 54 -7.78 17.68 2.16
CA SER A 54 -8.94 17.04 2.79
C SER A 54 -9.17 15.63 2.25
N VAL A 55 -9.33 14.67 3.16
CA VAL A 55 -9.71 13.29 2.82
C VAL A 55 -11.05 13.25 2.07
N SER A 56 -11.94 14.22 2.30
CA SER A 56 -13.21 14.33 1.60
C SER A 56 -13.07 14.62 0.10
N ASP A 57 -11.90 15.04 -0.38
CA ASP A 57 -11.62 15.23 -1.81
C ASP A 57 -11.35 13.91 -2.54
N LEU A 58 -11.13 12.83 -1.80
CA LEU A 58 -10.93 11.50 -2.36
C LEU A 58 -12.28 10.84 -2.73
N PRO A 59 -12.30 9.90 -3.70
CA PRO A 59 -13.50 9.16 -4.06
C PRO A 59 -13.83 8.07 -3.02
N LEU A 60 -14.14 8.50 -1.79
CA LEU A 60 -14.30 7.63 -0.61
C LEU A 60 -15.33 6.51 -0.78
N ARG A 61 -16.35 6.73 -1.60
CA ARG A 61 -17.38 5.71 -1.90
C ARG A 61 -16.81 4.43 -2.52
N ASN A 62 -15.61 4.52 -3.11
CA ASN A 62 -14.93 3.40 -3.75
C ASN A 62 -14.01 2.65 -2.79
N PHE A 63 -13.82 3.15 -1.57
CA PHE A 63 -12.85 2.62 -0.63
C PHE A 63 -13.51 2.04 0.62
N HIS A 64 -13.01 0.90 1.07
CA HIS A 64 -13.31 0.37 2.39
C HIS A 64 -12.40 1.04 3.41
N VAL A 65 -12.98 1.75 4.37
CA VAL A 65 -12.19 2.37 5.44
C VAL A 65 -11.70 1.28 6.40
N LEU A 66 -10.38 1.27 6.62
CA LEU A 66 -9.71 0.31 7.49
C LEU A 66 -9.25 1.01 8.78
N PRO A 67 -9.90 0.76 9.93
CA PRO A 67 -9.46 1.31 11.20
C PRO A 67 -8.13 0.70 11.61
N PHE A 68 -7.38 1.41 12.47
CA PHE A 68 -6.18 0.87 13.09
C PHE A 68 -6.54 0.28 14.45
N THR A 69 -6.59 -1.04 14.54
CA THR A 69 -7.04 -1.78 15.72
C THR A 69 -5.89 -2.13 16.65
N ILE A 70 -6.24 -2.70 17.82
CA ILE A 70 -5.22 -3.18 18.76
C ILE A 70 -4.40 -4.34 18.17
N ASP A 71 -5.01 -5.20 17.37
CA ASP A 71 -4.30 -6.30 16.70
C ASP A 71 -3.28 -5.75 15.69
N HIS A 72 -3.64 -4.72 14.94
CA HIS A 72 -2.72 -4.01 14.06
C HIS A 72 -1.55 -3.39 14.85
N ALA A 73 -1.86 -2.77 15.99
CA ALA A 73 -0.84 -2.16 16.83
C ALA A 73 0.16 -3.18 17.38
N MET A 74 -0.33 -4.31 17.85
CA MET A 74 0.50 -5.41 18.39
C MET A 74 1.39 -5.99 17.29
N THR A 75 0.84 -6.27 16.13
CA THR A 75 1.59 -6.78 14.96
C THR A 75 2.64 -5.77 14.50
N SER A 76 2.28 -4.49 14.42
CA SER A 76 3.21 -3.41 14.08
C SER A 76 4.38 -3.34 15.06
N GLY A 77 4.12 -3.41 16.36
CA GLY A 77 5.16 -3.43 17.38
C GLY A 77 6.08 -4.64 17.26
N ASN A 78 5.52 -5.82 16.98
CA ASN A 78 6.30 -7.04 16.73
C ASN A 78 7.19 -6.90 15.49
N PHE A 79 6.68 -6.33 14.41
CA PHE A 79 7.47 -6.08 13.21
C PHE A 79 8.61 -5.09 13.47
N MET A 80 8.36 -4.04 14.24
CA MET A 80 9.42 -3.09 14.62
C MET A 80 10.55 -3.74 15.42
N ARG A 81 10.27 -4.80 16.18
CA ARG A 81 11.30 -5.55 16.91
C ARG A 81 12.18 -6.41 16.02
N ILE A 82 11.61 -6.99 14.97
CA ILE A 82 12.34 -7.90 14.06
C ILE A 82 12.97 -7.19 12.86
N LEU A 83 12.48 -5.97 12.54
CA LEU A 83 13.04 -5.14 11.48
C LEU A 83 14.10 -4.22 12.05
N SER A 84 15.29 -4.20 11.44
CA SER A 84 16.30 -3.20 11.73
C SER A 84 16.10 -2.01 10.80
N ARG A 85 15.81 -0.82 11.39
CA ARG A 85 15.72 0.41 10.62
C ARG A 85 17.11 0.82 10.12
N ASP A 86 17.23 1.12 8.83
CA ASP A 86 18.48 1.64 8.28
C ASP A 86 18.73 3.08 8.82
N PRO A 87 19.98 3.43 9.16
CA PRO A 87 20.28 4.73 9.79
C PRO A 87 19.87 5.96 8.98
N GLY A 88 19.82 5.83 7.63
CA GLY A 88 19.43 6.90 6.72
C GLY A 88 17.92 7.07 6.55
N ASP A 89 17.11 6.13 7.04
CA ASP A 89 15.66 6.18 6.89
C ASP A 89 15.02 7.01 8.00
N ASP A 90 14.04 7.82 7.63
CA ASP A 90 13.27 8.60 8.60
C ASP A 90 12.48 7.68 9.54
N ARG A 91 12.62 7.90 10.83
CA ARG A 91 12.01 7.04 11.86
C ARG A 91 10.50 7.07 11.84
N VAL A 92 9.91 8.23 11.58
CA VAL A 92 8.45 8.37 11.53
C VAL A 92 7.89 7.69 10.30
N ALA A 93 8.53 7.91 9.14
CA ALA A 93 8.13 7.25 7.89
C ALA A 93 8.17 5.73 8.01
N VAL A 94 9.24 5.17 8.59
CA VAL A 94 9.35 3.72 8.80
C VAL A 94 8.26 3.19 9.73
N LYS A 95 7.96 3.89 10.82
CA LYS A 95 6.88 3.49 11.74
C LYS A 95 5.52 3.47 11.05
N ASP A 96 5.22 4.46 10.24
CA ASP A 96 3.94 4.55 9.53
C ASP A 96 3.84 3.49 8.44
N ASP A 97 4.91 3.24 7.69
CA ASP A 97 4.97 2.14 6.72
C ASP A 97 4.76 0.78 7.40
N VAL A 98 5.41 0.54 8.53
CA VAL A 98 5.26 -0.73 9.27
C VAL A 98 3.84 -0.92 9.79
N LYS A 99 3.13 0.14 10.19
CA LYS A 99 1.71 0.07 10.54
C LYS A 99 0.85 -0.40 9.36
N LEU A 100 1.12 0.10 8.16
CA LEU A 100 0.42 -0.35 6.94
C LEU A 100 0.70 -1.82 6.64
N LEU A 101 1.95 -2.23 6.74
CA LEU A 101 2.34 -3.63 6.54
C LEU A 101 1.69 -4.56 7.55
N ALA A 102 1.57 -4.12 8.81
CA ALA A 102 0.84 -4.86 9.85
C ALA A 102 -0.65 -5.02 9.52
N GLN A 103 -1.30 -3.96 9.04
CA GLN A 103 -2.69 -4.03 8.58
C GLN A 103 -2.85 -5.02 7.42
N MET A 104 -1.94 -4.99 6.45
CA MET A 104 -1.99 -5.93 5.33
C MET A 104 -1.93 -7.38 5.80
N VAL A 105 -1.04 -7.69 6.72
CA VAL A 105 -0.89 -9.05 7.25
C VAL A 105 -2.12 -9.46 8.05
N CYS A 106 -2.60 -8.63 8.97
CA CYS A 106 -3.76 -8.93 9.81
C CYS A 106 -5.04 -9.12 9.00
N GLU A 107 -5.23 -8.32 7.95
CA GLU A 107 -6.45 -8.31 7.13
C GLU A 107 -6.31 -9.16 5.85
N SER A 108 -5.19 -9.85 5.67
CA SER A 108 -4.89 -10.64 4.48
C SER A 108 -5.02 -9.85 3.16
N ILE A 109 -4.63 -8.59 3.19
CA ILE A 109 -4.59 -7.74 2.01
C ILE A 109 -3.36 -8.11 1.19
N THR A 110 -3.55 -8.36 -0.10
CA THR A 110 -2.53 -8.98 -0.95
C THR A 110 -1.58 -8.01 -1.62
N HIS A 111 -2.02 -6.77 -1.87
CA HIS A 111 -1.23 -5.77 -2.60
C HIS A 111 -1.34 -4.39 -1.96
N ILE A 112 -0.36 -3.54 -2.24
CA ILE A 112 -0.39 -2.12 -1.89
C ILE A 112 -0.02 -1.28 -3.10
N PHE A 113 -0.81 -0.23 -3.39
CA PHE A 113 -0.44 0.79 -4.36
C PHE A 113 0.43 1.85 -3.70
N THR A 114 1.61 2.10 -4.27
CA THR A 114 2.53 3.15 -3.82
C THR A 114 3.15 3.87 -5.01
N GLU A 115 3.50 5.14 -4.88
CA GLU A 115 4.17 5.88 -5.96
C GLU A 115 5.65 5.52 -6.03
N ASP A 116 6.30 5.54 -4.89
CA ASP A 116 7.73 5.27 -4.75
C ASP A 116 7.98 4.38 -3.54
N SER A 117 9.10 3.71 -3.54
CA SER A 117 9.29 2.51 -2.77
C SER A 117 10.52 2.50 -1.87
N ASN A 118 11.07 3.64 -1.52
CA ASN A 118 12.35 3.70 -0.80
C ASN A 118 12.31 3.00 0.57
N THR A 119 11.23 3.18 1.32
CA THR A 119 11.08 2.53 2.64
C THR A 119 10.07 1.40 2.62
N LEU A 120 8.86 1.64 2.16
CA LEU A 120 7.76 0.67 2.20
C LEU A 120 8.12 -0.66 1.52
N VAL A 121 8.62 -0.63 0.28
CA VAL A 121 8.95 -1.84 -0.48
C VAL A 121 10.15 -2.56 0.14
N LYS A 122 11.14 -1.82 0.60
CA LYS A 122 12.32 -2.38 1.27
C LYS A 122 11.92 -3.17 2.54
N TYR A 123 11.11 -2.57 3.40
CA TYR A 123 10.70 -3.24 4.64
C TYR A 123 9.68 -4.36 4.40
N LEU A 124 8.80 -4.21 3.41
CA LEU A 124 7.95 -5.32 2.97
C LEU A 124 8.79 -6.50 2.49
N GLY A 125 9.83 -6.25 1.68
CA GLY A 125 10.77 -7.26 1.23
C GLY A 125 11.46 -7.99 2.38
N ARG A 126 11.89 -7.26 3.41
CA ARG A 126 12.51 -7.86 4.61
C ARG A 126 11.54 -8.74 5.38
N LEU A 127 10.28 -8.31 5.52
CA LEU A 127 9.25 -9.14 6.16
C LEU A 127 8.96 -10.41 5.36
N ARG A 128 8.92 -10.32 4.03
CA ARG A 128 8.76 -11.50 3.17
C ARG A 128 9.93 -12.47 3.31
N ASP A 129 11.16 -11.96 3.32
CA ASP A 129 12.36 -12.78 3.49
C ASP A 129 12.37 -13.52 4.83
N GLN A 130 11.73 -12.95 5.84
CA GLN A 130 11.57 -13.56 7.16
C GLN A 130 10.28 -14.41 7.30
N GLY A 131 9.54 -14.60 6.22
CA GLY A 131 8.30 -15.37 6.24
C GLY A 131 7.14 -14.71 6.98
N GLN A 132 7.21 -13.40 7.26
CA GLN A 132 6.20 -12.66 8.03
C GLN A 132 5.12 -12.03 7.16
N ALA A 133 5.34 -11.90 5.87
CA ALA A 133 4.41 -11.33 4.91
C ALA A 133 4.50 -12.03 3.56
N SER A 134 3.41 -12.03 2.81
CA SER A 134 3.34 -12.51 1.42
C SER A 134 2.85 -11.43 0.45
N ALA A 135 2.46 -10.28 0.95
CA ALA A 135 1.94 -9.17 0.17
C ALA A 135 2.98 -8.60 -0.81
N GLN A 136 2.50 -7.94 -1.86
CA GLN A 136 3.33 -7.35 -2.91
C GLN A 136 3.00 -5.85 -3.08
N ALA A 137 4.01 -5.07 -3.48
CA ALA A 137 3.84 -3.67 -3.81
C ALA A 137 3.69 -3.49 -5.33
N ILE A 138 2.71 -2.69 -5.73
CA ILE A 138 2.53 -2.21 -7.10
C ILE A 138 2.98 -0.75 -7.12
N VAL A 139 4.10 -0.50 -7.78
CA VAL A 139 4.81 0.78 -7.75
C VAL A 139 4.47 1.59 -9.01
N LEU A 140 3.89 2.78 -8.83
CA LEU A 140 3.48 3.64 -9.96
C LEU A 140 4.67 4.03 -10.86
N ALA A 141 5.84 4.25 -10.28
CA ALA A 141 7.05 4.62 -11.02
C ALA A 141 7.49 3.54 -12.03
N GLU A 142 7.06 2.30 -11.86
CA GLU A 142 7.35 1.19 -12.79
C GLU A 142 6.38 1.15 -13.99
N GLY A 143 5.38 2.03 -14.02
CA GLY A 143 4.35 2.09 -15.05
C GLY A 143 3.18 1.13 -14.81
N PHE A 144 2.19 1.19 -15.70
CA PHE A 144 1.01 0.34 -15.60
C PHE A 144 1.29 -1.05 -16.17
N ASP A 145 0.95 -2.08 -15.39
CA ASP A 145 0.99 -3.47 -15.81
C ASP A 145 -0.37 -4.16 -15.51
N ALA A 146 -1.07 -4.53 -16.57
CA ALA A 146 -2.35 -5.22 -16.46
C ALA A 146 -2.23 -6.65 -15.90
N ALA A 147 -1.04 -7.23 -15.90
CA ALA A 147 -0.79 -8.58 -15.40
C ALA A 147 -1.14 -8.74 -13.92
N TRP A 148 -1.05 -7.65 -13.13
CA TRP A 148 -1.46 -7.66 -11.72
C TRP A 148 -2.91 -8.09 -11.50
N PHE A 149 -3.79 -7.84 -12.48
CA PHE A 149 -5.23 -8.11 -12.38
C PHE A 149 -5.66 -9.43 -13.02
N ASN A 150 -4.77 -10.09 -13.76
CA ASN A 150 -5.09 -11.32 -14.50
C ASN A 150 -5.07 -12.59 -13.63
N GLY A 151 -5.36 -12.45 -12.35
CA GLY A 151 -5.70 -13.51 -11.41
C GLY A 151 -4.78 -14.74 -11.42
N GLY A 152 -3.69 -14.70 -10.68
CA GLY A 152 -2.99 -15.89 -10.18
C GLY A 152 -2.34 -16.86 -11.20
N GLN A 153 -2.64 -16.76 -12.48
CA GLN A 153 -2.04 -17.66 -13.47
C GLN A 153 -0.59 -17.29 -13.82
N ASN A 154 -0.19 -16.04 -13.61
CA ASN A 154 1.18 -15.61 -13.92
C ASN A 154 2.19 -15.83 -12.79
N TYR A 155 1.73 -16.16 -11.59
CA TYR A 155 2.63 -16.46 -10.47
C TYR A 155 3.22 -17.88 -10.53
N LEU A 156 2.66 -18.76 -11.36
CA LEU A 156 3.14 -20.14 -11.53
C LEU A 156 4.17 -20.30 -12.67
N LEU A 157 4.44 -19.24 -13.43
CA LEU A 157 5.38 -19.27 -14.55
C LEU A 157 6.70 -18.55 -14.28
N ALA A 158 6.95 -18.13 -13.05
CA ALA A 158 8.19 -17.44 -12.61
C ALA A 158 9.05 -18.32 -11.69
N GLU A 159 9.05 -19.65 -11.90
CA GLU A 159 10.07 -20.56 -11.35
C GLU A 159 11.05 -21.01 -12.44
#